data_ffc9861194c016347a9fcea7db977bdb
#
_entry.id   ffc9861194c016347a9fcea7db977bdb
#
_cell.length_a   1.000
_cell.length_b   1.000
_cell.length_c   1.000
_cell.angle_alpha   90.00
_cell.angle_beta   90.00
_cell.angle_gamma   90.00
#
_symmetry.space_group_name_H-M   'P 1'
#
loop_
_entity.id
_entity.type
_entity.pdbx_description
1 polymer ?
#
loop_
_entity_poly.entity_id
_entity_poly.type
_entity_poly.pdbx_seq_one_letter_code
_entity_poly.pdbx_strand_id
1 'polypeptide(L)'
;MAHFASLDTDNSVIKVHCVNNKQLLDVDGSESEEYGIMYLRTLHKGGRYKQTSCNTRGGVHKLGGTPLRANYCGKGWHYDPDLDIFHPPQPYPSWTLDTVKGHWNCPVPYPEIEVVEGEMPPRYSWNEDEQQWDEMEMPSE
;
A
#
# COMPACT_ATOMS: atom_id res chain seq x y z
N MET A 1 -0.97 4.44 -18.29
CA MET A 1 0.26 4.77 -17.56
C MET A 1 0.63 3.66 -16.60
N ALA A 2 1.88 3.26 -16.59
CA ALA A 2 2.39 2.33 -15.60
C ALA A 2 2.99 3.10 -14.42
N HIS A 3 3.04 2.48 -13.25
CA HIS A 3 3.57 3.09 -12.04
C HIS A 3 4.69 2.22 -11.46
N PHE A 4 5.77 2.85 -11.02
CA PHE A 4 6.93 2.17 -10.45
C PHE A 4 7.35 2.86 -9.16
N ALA A 5 7.55 2.06 -8.12
CA ALA A 5 8.12 2.54 -6.86
C ALA A 5 9.64 2.52 -6.96
N SER A 6 10.30 3.63 -6.62
CA SER A 6 11.74 3.62 -6.36
C SER A 6 11.98 3.23 -4.91
N LEU A 7 12.95 2.34 -4.69
CA LEU A 7 13.21 1.75 -3.38
C LEU A 7 14.62 2.12 -2.91
N ASP A 8 14.75 2.40 -1.62
CA ASP A 8 16.06 2.54 -0.98
C ASP A 8 16.63 1.15 -0.63
N THR A 9 17.78 1.13 0.05
CA THR A 9 18.46 -0.11 0.40
C THR A 9 17.68 -0.96 1.41
N ASP A 10 16.74 -0.35 2.15
CA ASP A 10 15.87 -1.03 3.11
C ASP A 10 14.53 -1.46 2.51
N ASN A 11 14.36 -1.29 1.20
CA ASN A 11 13.09 -1.54 0.49
C ASN A 11 11.95 -0.60 0.90
N SER A 12 12.27 0.56 1.44
CA SER A 12 11.30 1.61 1.68
C SER A 12 11.05 2.38 0.40
N VAL A 13 9.79 2.74 0.15
CA VAL A 13 9.40 3.48 -1.06
C VAL A 13 9.81 4.94 -0.91
N ILE A 14 10.66 5.40 -1.83
CA ILE A 14 11.12 6.78 -1.86
C ILE A 14 10.13 7.64 -2.64
N LYS A 15 9.68 7.13 -3.78
CA LYS A 15 8.80 7.85 -4.70
C LYS A 15 8.10 6.87 -5.62
N VAL A 16 6.93 7.24 -6.13
CA VAL A 16 6.23 6.50 -7.18
C VAL A 16 6.33 7.29 -8.48
N HIS A 17 6.81 6.64 -9.53
CA HIS A 17 7.01 7.22 -10.85
C HIS A 17 5.91 6.76 -11.81
N CYS A 18 5.43 7.66 -12.65
CA CYS A 18 4.55 7.31 -13.77
C CYS A 18 5.40 7.13 -15.03
N VAL A 19 5.18 6.02 -15.71
CA VAL A 19 5.89 5.68 -16.94
C VAL A 19 4.88 5.42 -18.06
N ASN A 20 5.12 5.99 -19.24
CA ASN A 20 4.29 5.73 -20.39
C ASN A 20 4.39 4.24 -20.76
N ASN A 21 3.25 3.60 -21.02
CA ASN A 21 3.20 2.17 -21.35
C ASN A 21 4.12 1.79 -22.54
N LYS A 22 4.37 2.71 -23.45
CA LYS A 22 5.30 2.47 -24.57
C LYS A 22 6.71 2.14 -24.13
N GLN A 23 7.12 2.61 -22.95
CA GLN A 23 8.46 2.35 -22.42
C GLN A 23 8.61 0.95 -21.84
N LEU A 24 7.50 0.23 -21.66
CA LEU A 24 7.49 -1.13 -21.14
C LEU A 24 7.48 -2.20 -22.25
N LEU A 25 7.31 -1.79 -23.51
CA LEU A 25 7.18 -2.74 -24.60
C LEU A 25 8.50 -3.47 -24.89
N ASP A 26 8.45 -4.79 -24.87
CA ASP A 26 9.58 -5.64 -25.27
C ASP A 26 9.61 -5.83 -26.80
N VAL A 27 10.52 -6.68 -27.25
CA VAL A 27 10.71 -6.95 -28.69
C VAL A 27 9.46 -7.55 -29.36
N ASP A 28 8.58 -8.18 -28.58
CA ASP A 28 7.34 -8.78 -29.06
C ASP A 28 6.14 -7.82 -28.97
N GLY A 29 6.34 -6.61 -28.47
CA GLY A 29 5.29 -5.63 -28.24
C GLY A 29 4.47 -5.87 -26.97
N SER A 30 4.91 -6.79 -26.11
CA SER A 30 4.28 -7.06 -24.79
C SER A 30 4.86 -6.17 -23.72
N GLU A 31 4.03 -5.80 -22.74
CA GLU A 31 4.48 -5.01 -21.59
C GLU A 31 5.34 -5.85 -20.66
N SER A 32 6.51 -5.31 -20.26
CA SER A 32 7.47 -5.95 -19.39
C SER A 32 7.91 -4.99 -18.29
N GLU A 33 7.82 -5.45 -17.04
CA GLU A 33 8.32 -4.68 -15.89
C GLU A 33 9.82 -4.37 -16.04
N GLU A 34 10.60 -5.33 -16.53
CA GLU A 34 12.05 -5.16 -16.70
C GLU A 34 12.39 -4.01 -17.64
N TYR A 35 11.65 -3.85 -18.73
CA TYR A 35 11.87 -2.74 -19.65
C TYR A 35 11.55 -1.38 -19.01
N GLY A 36 10.49 -1.33 -18.21
CA GLY A 36 10.16 -0.13 -17.45
C GLY A 36 11.25 0.22 -16.43
N ILE A 37 11.79 -0.78 -15.75
CA ILE A 37 12.90 -0.59 -14.81
C ILE A 37 14.15 -0.10 -15.54
N MET A 38 14.49 -0.69 -16.68
CA MET A 38 15.62 -0.26 -17.50
C MET A 38 15.48 1.19 -17.95
N TYR A 39 14.27 1.57 -18.37
CA TYR A 39 13.98 2.96 -18.76
C TYR A 39 14.25 3.93 -17.60
N LEU A 40 13.74 3.62 -16.40
CA LEU A 40 13.91 4.47 -15.22
C LEU A 40 15.38 4.52 -14.77
N ARG A 41 16.08 3.39 -14.82
CA ARG A 41 17.50 3.35 -14.47
C ARG A 41 18.35 4.16 -15.42
N THR A 42 18.01 4.17 -16.70
CA THR A 42 18.69 4.99 -17.69
C THR A 42 18.40 6.47 -17.46
N LEU A 43 17.14 6.82 -17.23
CA LEU A 43 16.70 8.19 -17.01
C LEU A 43 17.30 8.81 -15.74
N HIS A 44 17.38 8.04 -14.66
CA HIS A 44 17.84 8.48 -13.34
C HIS A 44 19.25 8.02 -12.98
N LYS A 45 19.97 7.39 -13.90
CA LYS A 45 21.35 6.90 -13.73
C LYS A 45 21.48 5.87 -12.60
N GLY A 46 20.56 4.92 -12.56
CA GLY A 46 20.56 3.83 -11.60
C GLY A 46 19.29 3.80 -10.77
N GLY A 47 19.36 3.11 -9.62
CA GLY A 47 18.25 2.97 -8.71
C GLY A 47 17.62 1.58 -8.74
N ARG A 48 16.76 1.33 -7.75
CA ARG A 48 16.00 0.09 -7.63
C ARG A 48 14.53 0.41 -7.75
N TYR A 49 13.81 -0.38 -8.55
CA TYR A 49 12.41 -0.11 -8.87
C TYR A 49 11.59 -1.40 -8.84
N LYS A 50 10.34 -1.28 -8.44
CA LYS A 50 9.32 -2.33 -8.56
C LYS A 50 8.04 -1.72 -9.07
N GLN A 51 7.38 -2.41 -10.01
CA GLN A 51 6.10 -1.95 -10.52
C GLN A 51 5.01 -2.08 -9.47
N THR A 52 4.18 -1.06 -9.40
CA THR A 52 2.98 -1.03 -8.57
C THR A 52 1.79 -0.67 -9.47
N SER A 53 0.57 -0.84 -8.99
CA SER A 53 -0.62 -0.54 -9.79
C SER A 53 -1.62 0.27 -9.00
N CYS A 54 -2.02 1.42 -9.53
CA CYS A 54 -3.05 2.27 -8.93
C CYS A 54 -4.42 1.60 -8.86
N ASN A 55 -4.60 0.46 -9.53
CA ASN A 55 -5.83 -0.32 -9.54
C ASN A 55 -5.86 -1.43 -8.48
N THR A 56 -4.77 -1.63 -7.74
CA THR A 56 -4.65 -2.72 -6.75
C THR A 56 -4.70 -2.18 -5.34
N ARG A 57 -5.57 -2.78 -4.51
CA ARG A 57 -5.65 -2.47 -3.08
C ARG A 57 -6.19 -3.66 -2.31
N GLY A 58 -5.54 -4.00 -1.18
CA GLY A 58 -5.97 -5.12 -0.35
C GLY A 58 -5.99 -6.45 -1.09
N GLY A 59 -5.08 -6.64 -2.05
CA GLY A 59 -5.01 -7.86 -2.85
C GLY A 59 -6.06 -7.96 -3.94
N VAL A 60 -6.75 -6.88 -4.27
CA VAL A 60 -7.84 -6.86 -5.27
C VAL A 60 -7.58 -5.79 -6.32
N HIS A 61 -7.81 -6.13 -7.59
CA HIS A 61 -7.77 -5.18 -8.70
C HIS A 61 -9.17 -4.58 -8.90
N LYS A 62 -9.30 -3.26 -8.77
CA LYS A 62 -10.61 -2.57 -8.79
C LYS A 62 -11.40 -2.72 -10.10
N LEU A 63 -10.71 -3.04 -11.21
CA LEU A 63 -11.32 -3.24 -12.52
C LEU A 63 -11.45 -4.72 -12.90
N GLY A 64 -11.24 -5.64 -11.94
CA GLY A 64 -11.36 -7.07 -12.17
C GLY A 64 -10.17 -7.73 -12.85
N GLY A 65 -9.05 -6.99 -13.00
CA GLY A 65 -7.80 -7.55 -13.55
C GLY A 65 -7.00 -8.31 -12.50
N THR A 66 -5.75 -8.62 -12.83
CA THR A 66 -4.84 -9.30 -11.91
C THR A 66 -4.25 -8.29 -10.90
N PRO A 67 -4.40 -8.53 -9.58
CA PRO A 67 -3.79 -7.67 -8.58
C PRO A 67 -2.26 -7.70 -8.70
N LEU A 68 -1.61 -6.55 -8.49
CA LEU A 68 -0.16 -6.45 -8.51
C LEU A 68 0.35 -6.07 -7.12
N ARG A 69 1.11 -6.98 -6.50
CA ARG A 69 1.82 -6.77 -5.22
C ARG A 69 0.95 -6.17 -4.12
N ALA A 70 -0.28 -6.66 -4.00
CA ALA A 70 -1.28 -6.37 -2.98
C ALA A 70 -1.81 -4.95 -2.96
N ASN A 71 -0.96 -3.91 -3.11
CA ASN A 71 -1.40 -2.53 -2.96
C ASN A 71 -0.63 -1.58 -3.87
N TYR A 72 -1.34 -0.53 -4.32
CA TYR A 72 -0.68 0.65 -4.82
C TYR A 72 0.03 1.33 -3.64
N CYS A 73 1.35 1.50 -3.77
CA CYS A 73 2.16 2.04 -2.67
C CYS A 73 2.28 3.57 -2.75
N GLY A 74 2.76 4.14 -1.66
CA GLY A 74 3.13 5.55 -1.57
C GLY A 74 4.47 5.73 -0.88
N LYS A 75 4.97 6.95 -0.85
CA LYS A 75 6.20 7.28 -0.14
C LYS A 75 6.11 6.84 1.33
N GLY A 76 7.15 6.19 1.82
CA GLY A 76 7.22 5.68 3.20
C GLY A 76 6.66 4.28 3.38
N TRP A 77 6.01 3.73 2.35
CA TRP A 77 5.60 2.33 2.36
C TRP A 77 6.81 1.41 2.22
N HIS A 78 6.59 0.13 2.44
CA HIS A 78 7.64 -0.88 2.39
C HIS A 78 7.33 -1.94 1.36
N TYR A 79 8.36 -2.38 0.61
CA TYR A 79 8.26 -3.54 -0.26
C TYR A 79 8.85 -4.76 0.44
N ASP A 80 8.07 -5.82 0.57
CA ASP A 80 8.55 -7.11 1.13
C ASP A 80 8.93 -8.03 -0.02
N PRO A 81 10.24 -8.31 -0.22
CA PRO A 81 10.70 -9.14 -1.35
C PRO A 81 10.34 -10.61 -1.19
N ASP A 82 10.18 -11.12 0.04
CA ASP A 82 9.83 -12.51 0.28
C ASP A 82 8.37 -12.79 -0.07
N LEU A 83 7.50 -11.85 0.22
CA LEU A 83 6.06 -11.94 -0.08
C LEU A 83 5.70 -11.31 -1.42
N ASP A 84 6.60 -10.51 -2.00
CA ASP A 84 6.37 -9.73 -3.22
C ASP A 84 5.13 -8.84 -3.11
N ILE A 85 5.03 -8.08 -2.02
CA ILE A 85 3.93 -7.17 -1.75
C ILE A 85 4.41 -5.81 -1.25
N PHE A 86 3.57 -4.78 -1.45
CA PHE A 86 3.73 -3.49 -0.80
C PHE A 86 2.78 -3.40 0.39
N HIS A 87 3.26 -2.87 1.51
CA HIS A 87 2.43 -2.61 2.69
C HIS A 87 2.82 -1.29 3.33
N PRO A 88 1.87 -0.63 4.04
CA PRO A 88 2.19 0.58 4.79
C PRO A 88 3.08 0.28 5.99
N PRO A 89 3.65 1.31 6.64
CA PRO A 89 4.39 1.11 7.89
C PRO A 89 3.50 0.48 8.96
N GLN A 90 4.12 -0.35 9.81
CA GLN A 90 3.41 -0.95 10.94
C GLN A 90 2.92 0.15 11.89
N PRO A 91 1.61 0.25 12.15
CA PRO A 91 1.08 1.32 12.99
C PRO A 91 1.39 1.12 14.47
N TYR A 92 1.35 -0.15 14.93
CA TYR A 92 1.60 -0.50 16.33
C TYR A 92 2.25 -1.88 16.43
N PRO A 93 3.09 -2.12 17.45
CA PRO A 93 3.79 -3.42 17.60
C PRO A 93 2.87 -4.63 17.71
N SER A 94 1.66 -4.47 18.26
CA SER A 94 0.70 -5.57 18.43
C SER A 94 -0.04 -5.94 17.14
N TRP A 95 -0.01 -5.10 16.14
CA TRP A 95 -0.70 -5.35 14.88
C TRP A 95 0.10 -6.31 14.01
N THR A 96 -0.60 -7.17 13.27
CA THR A 96 0.04 -8.18 12.42
C THR A 96 -0.28 -7.94 10.95
N LEU A 97 0.71 -8.22 10.09
CA LEU A 97 0.55 -8.06 8.64
C LEU A 97 -0.28 -9.19 8.05
N ASP A 98 -1.31 -8.81 7.28
CA ASP A 98 -1.98 -9.75 6.39
C ASP A 98 -1.10 -9.94 5.15
N THR A 99 -0.55 -11.14 4.98
CA THR A 99 0.45 -11.42 3.94
C THR A 99 -0.13 -11.51 2.53
N VAL A 100 -1.45 -11.56 2.41
CA VAL A 100 -2.15 -11.60 1.12
C VAL A 100 -2.65 -10.21 0.73
N LYS A 101 -3.29 -9.53 1.66
CA LYS A 101 -3.91 -8.21 1.41
C LYS A 101 -2.94 -7.05 1.60
N GLY A 102 -1.82 -7.28 2.30
CA GLY A 102 -0.83 -6.23 2.53
C GLY A 102 -1.32 -5.09 3.42
N HIS A 103 -2.16 -5.39 4.40
CA HIS A 103 -2.57 -4.43 5.40
C HIS A 103 -2.32 -4.98 6.81
N TRP A 104 -2.36 -4.10 7.80
CA TRP A 104 -2.11 -4.47 9.19
C TRP A 104 -3.42 -4.75 9.91
N ASN A 105 -3.48 -5.90 10.59
CA ASN A 105 -4.65 -6.31 11.36
C ASN A 105 -4.44 -5.99 12.84
N CYS A 106 -5.40 -5.28 13.41
CA CYS A 106 -5.46 -5.05 14.85
C CYS A 106 -5.85 -6.35 15.56
N PRO A 107 -5.22 -6.68 16.71
CA PRO A 107 -5.59 -7.89 17.46
C PRO A 107 -7.00 -7.86 18.02
N VAL A 108 -7.60 -6.67 18.16
CA VAL A 108 -8.98 -6.50 18.65
C VAL A 108 -9.80 -5.81 17.58
N PRO A 109 -10.94 -6.38 17.15
CA PRO A 109 -11.78 -5.75 16.14
C PRO A 109 -12.27 -4.37 16.58
N TYR A 110 -12.36 -3.44 15.60
CA TYR A 110 -12.97 -2.14 15.86
C TYR A 110 -14.40 -2.33 16.36
N PRO A 111 -14.84 -1.60 17.40
CA PRO A 111 -16.18 -1.76 17.95
C PRO A 111 -17.28 -1.55 16.92
N GLU A 112 -18.31 -2.37 16.99
CA GLU A 112 -19.48 -2.18 16.15
C GLU A 112 -20.19 -0.89 16.57
N ILE A 113 -20.56 -0.07 15.58
CA ILE A 113 -21.20 1.22 15.82
C ILE A 113 -22.62 1.15 15.29
N GLU A 114 -23.57 1.43 16.18
CA GLU A 114 -24.95 1.63 15.78
C GLU A 114 -25.14 3.08 15.33
N VAL A 115 -25.50 3.27 14.07
CA VAL A 115 -25.71 4.62 13.52
C VAL A 115 -27.16 5.02 13.80
N VAL A 116 -27.34 6.07 14.61
CA VAL A 116 -28.63 6.66 14.91
C VAL A 116 -28.78 7.97 14.15
N GLU A 117 -29.88 8.10 13.43
CA GLU A 117 -30.14 9.31 12.64
C GLU A 117 -30.20 10.55 13.54
N GLY A 118 -29.46 11.58 13.18
CA GLY A 118 -29.37 12.84 13.93
C GLY A 118 -28.33 12.85 15.04
N GLU A 119 -27.65 11.74 15.28
CA GLU A 119 -26.57 11.65 16.26
C GLU A 119 -25.23 11.34 15.59
N MET A 120 -24.14 11.94 16.10
CA MET A 120 -22.81 11.57 15.66
C MET A 120 -22.44 10.20 16.23
N PRO A 121 -21.98 9.27 15.38
CA PRO A 121 -21.53 7.98 15.88
C PRO A 121 -20.29 8.14 16.77
N PRO A 122 -20.11 7.28 17.77
CA PRO A 122 -18.90 7.30 18.60
C PRO A 122 -17.67 6.97 17.74
N ARG A 123 -16.54 7.53 18.13
CA ARG A 123 -15.24 7.25 17.52
C ARG A 123 -14.32 6.65 18.57
N TYR A 124 -13.46 5.76 18.12
CA TYR A 124 -12.52 5.08 19.00
C TYR A 124 -11.11 5.27 18.51
N SER A 125 -10.16 5.33 19.46
CA SER A 125 -8.72 5.34 19.17
C SER A 125 -8.09 4.09 19.80
N TRP A 126 -7.06 3.58 19.13
CA TRP A 126 -6.33 2.41 19.61
C TRP A 126 -5.44 2.78 20.80
N ASN A 127 -5.57 2.02 21.89
CA ASN A 127 -4.69 2.09 23.05
C ASN A 127 -3.75 0.90 23.03
N GLU A 128 -2.50 1.12 22.63
CA GLU A 128 -1.51 0.04 22.49
C GLU A 128 -1.11 -0.55 23.85
N ASP A 129 -1.01 0.28 24.88
CA ASP A 129 -0.60 -0.17 26.22
C ASP A 129 -1.61 -1.14 26.81
N GLU A 130 -2.89 -0.85 26.66
CA GLU A 130 -4.00 -1.68 27.17
C GLU A 130 -4.52 -2.66 26.12
N GLN A 131 -4.09 -2.52 24.87
CA GLN A 131 -4.58 -3.28 23.72
C GLN A 131 -6.12 -3.29 23.65
N GLN A 132 -6.68 -2.10 23.60
CA GLN A 132 -8.12 -1.89 23.53
C GLN A 132 -8.45 -0.65 22.70
N TRP A 133 -9.72 -0.55 22.30
CA TRP A 133 -10.26 0.64 21.65
C TRP A 133 -10.88 1.54 22.72
N ASP A 134 -10.35 2.75 22.87
CA ASP A 134 -10.87 3.76 23.80
C ASP A 134 -11.78 4.73 23.05
N GLU A 135 -12.95 5.00 23.61
CA GLU A 135 -13.87 5.96 23.04
C GLU A 135 -13.28 7.36 23.12
N MET A 136 -13.27 8.06 21.97
CA MET A 136 -12.77 9.43 21.90
C MET A 136 -13.83 10.40 22.43
N GLU A 137 -13.38 11.38 23.22
CA GLU A 137 -14.27 12.45 23.65
C GLU A 137 -14.71 13.28 22.43
N MET A 138 -16.03 13.50 22.37
CA MET A 138 -16.59 14.37 21.34
C MET A 138 -16.33 15.81 21.72
N PRO A 139 -15.96 16.69 20.73
CA PRO A 139 -15.80 18.08 21.02
C PRO A 139 -17.12 18.67 21.53
N SER A 140 -17.08 19.31 22.69
CA SER A 140 -18.23 20.06 23.23
C SER A 140 -18.27 21.43 22.60
N GLU A 141 -19.49 21.90 22.29
CA GLU A 141 -19.71 23.25 21.80
C GLU A 141 -19.38 24.31 22.85
#